data_928aa0d5147f3416e8f89ed36d5953b2
#
_entry.id   928aa0d5147f3416e8f89ed36d5953b2
#
_cell.length_a   1.000
_cell.length_b   1.000
_cell.length_c   1.000
_cell.angle_alpha   90.00
_cell.angle_beta   90.00
_cell.angle_gamma   90.00
#
_symmetry.space_group_name_H-M   'P 1'
#
loop_
_entity.id
_entity.type
_entity.pdbx_description
1 polymer ?
#
loop_
_entity_poly.entity_id
_entity_poly.type
_entity_poly.pdbx_seq_one_letter_code
_entity_poly.pdbx_strand_id
1 'polypeptide(L)'
;PAGFMILIRPGSAYPSDNYGWFEEQFDNHLYIDRIAISVNAKGQGVGRALYEAALADAAELGEKRLTAEVNEEPPNPESMAFHAKLGFRHLLSRTSPRLGKVVAMLERPL
;
A
#
# COMPACT_ATOMS: atom_id res chain seq x y z
N PRO A 1 0.82 -4.39 20.81
CA PRO A 1 0.55 -5.04 19.53
C PRO A 1 1.82 -5.23 18.71
N ALA A 2 1.86 -6.29 17.91
CA ALA A 2 3.01 -6.59 17.04
C ALA A 2 3.11 -5.64 15.85
N GLY A 3 1.98 -5.08 15.41
CA GLY A 3 1.96 -4.14 14.30
C GLY A 3 0.56 -3.68 13.97
N PHE A 4 0.44 -2.76 13.03
CA PHE A 4 -0.85 -2.28 12.54
C PHE A 4 -0.74 -1.80 11.11
N MET A 5 -1.90 -1.67 10.46
CA MET A 5 -2.01 -1.16 9.11
C MET A 5 -3.20 -0.21 9.04
N ILE A 6 -3.04 0.90 8.32
CA ILE A 6 -4.12 1.85 8.10
C ILE A 6 -4.56 1.74 6.65
N LEU A 7 -5.85 1.47 6.46
CA LEU A 7 -6.48 1.31 5.15
C LEU A 7 -7.48 2.44 4.92
N ILE A 8 -7.49 2.98 3.71
CA ILE A 8 -8.39 4.08 3.34
C ILE A 8 -9.31 3.58 2.21
N ARG A 9 -10.61 3.70 2.43
CA ARG A 9 -11.62 3.27 1.45
C ARG A 9 -11.73 4.29 0.31
N PRO A 10 -12.19 3.84 -0.87
CA PRO A 10 -12.43 4.78 -1.97
C PRO A 10 -13.51 5.80 -1.60
N GLY A 11 -13.42 6.98 -2.18
CA GLY A 11 -14.37 8.05 -1.91
C GLY A 11 -14.17 8.79 -0.61
N SER A 12 -13.07 8.51 0.12
CA SER A 12 -12.75 9.20 1.36
C SER A 12 -12.14 10.58 1.09
N ALA A 13 -12.36 11.53 1.98
CA ALA A 13 -11.77 12.86 1.88
C ALA A 13 -10.35 12.90 2.47
N TYR A 14 -9.57 11.88 2.21
CA TYR A 14 -8.23 11.74 2.77
C TYR A 14 -7.22 12.60 1.99
N PRO A 15 -6.48 13.50 2.66
CA PRO A 15 -5.68 14.53 1.97
C PRO A 15 -4.28 14.07 1.57
N SER A 16 -4.14 12.90 0.97
CA SER A 16 -2.87 12.39 0.46
C SER A 16 -2.84 12.54 -1.06
N ASP A 17 -1.76 13.09 -1.62
CA ASP A 17 -1.64 13.21 -3.08
C ASP A 17 -1.45 11.85 -3.75
N ASN A 18 -0.82 10.88 -3.09
CA ASN A 18 -0.69 9.51 -3.61
C ASN A 18 -2.05 8.82 -3.62
N TYR A 19 -2.81 8.93 -2.54
CA TYR A 19 -4.18 8.42 -2.49
C TYR A 19 -5.04 9.06 -3.59
N GLY A 20 -4.93 10.38 -3.75
CA GLY A 20 -5.67 11.11 -4.79
C GLY A 20 -5.34 10.61 -6.18
N TRP A 21 -4.08 10.28 -6.44
CA TRP A 21 -3.70 9.69 -7.73
C TRP A 21 -4.40 8.35 -7.95
N PHE A 22 -4.42 7.46 -6.95
CA PHE A 22 -5.13 6.18 -7.07
C PHE A 22 -6.64 6.37 -7.25
N GLU A 23 -7.24 7.36 -6.58
CA GLU A 23 -8.66 7.66 -6.75
C GLU A 23 -9.00 8.08 -8.19
N GLU A 24 -8.07 8.75 -8.87
CA GLU A 24 -8.25 9.11 -10.28
C GLU A 24 -8.14 7.90 -11.20
N GLN A 25 -7.38 6.87 -10.81
CA GLN A 25 -7.14 5.71 -11.66
C GLN A 25 -8.20 4.60 -11.44
N PHE A 26 -8.70 4.44 -10.22
CA PHE A 26 -9.52 3.30 -9.85
C PHE A 26 -10.74 3.71 -9.02
N ASP A 27 -11.89 3.13 -9.34
CA ASP A 27 -13.10 3.30 -8.51
C ASP A 27 -13.15 2.33 -7.34
N ASN A 28 -12.54 1.14 -7.51
CA ASN A 28 -12.66 0.03 -6.57
C ASN A 28 -11.28 -0.40 -6.08
N HIS A 29 -10.76 0.34 -5.09
CA HIS A 29 -9.47 0.00 -4.48
C HIS A 29 -9.51 0.25 -2.98
N LEU A 30 -8.68 -0.49 -2.25
CA LEU A 30 -8.44 -0.25 -0.84
C LEU A 30 -6.98 0.20 -0.72
N TYR A 31 -6.79 1.43 -0.27
CA TYR A 31 -5.47 2.06 -0.23
C TYR A 31 -4.80 1.79 1.10
N ILE A 32 -3.54 1.34 1.05
CA ILE A 32 -2.71 1.15 2.24
C ILE A 32 -1.93 2.43 2.49
N ASP A 33 -2.33 3.18 3.52
CA ASP A 33 -1.66 4.43 3.87
C ASP A 33 -0.38 4.18 4.65
N ARG A 34 -0.44 3.27 5.61
CA ARG A 34 0.68 3.02 6.51
C ARG A 34 0.63 1.61 7.06
N ILE A 35 1.82 1.03 7.19
CA ILE A 35 2.04 -0.20 7.93
C ILE A 35 3.18 0.03 8.92
N ALA A 36 3.03 -0.44 10.14
CA ALA A 36 4.07 -0.38 11.16
C ALA A 36 4.15 -1.72 11.88
N ILE A 37 5.36 -2.20 12.08
CA ILE A 37 5.64 -3.48 12.74
C ILE A 37 6.60 -3.20 13.90
N SER A 38 6.26 -3.70 15.09
CA SER A 38 7.11 -3.58 16.26
C SER A 38 8.50 -4.16 15.98
N VAL A 39 9.54 -3.50 16.50
CA VAL A 39 10.92 -3.97 16.34
C VAL A 39 11.07 -5.42 16.81
N ASN A 40 10.42 -5.77 17.92
CA ASN A 40 10.49 -7.12 18.48
C ASN A 40 9.73 -8.15 17.67
N ALA A 41 8.84 -7.73 16.78
CA ALA A 41 8.02 -8.62 15.96
C ALA A 41 8.54 -8.76 14.52
N LYS A 42 9.58 -8.04 14.14
CA LYS A 42 10.14 -8.14 12.79
C LYS A 42 10.67 -9.55 12.54
N GLY A 43 10.44 -10.04 11.33
CA GLY A 43 10.87 -11.38 10.94
C GLY A 43 9.94 -12.51 11.40
N GLN A 44 8.81 -12.18 12.01
CA GLN A 44 7.85 -13.17 12.52
C GLN A 44 6.59 -13.31 11.66
N GLY A 45 6.61 -12.78 10.43
CA GLY A 45 5.48 -12.91 9.53
C GLY A 45 4.33 -11.93 9.79
N VAL A 46 4.53 -10.93 10.64
CA VAL A 46 3.48 -9.94 10.97
C VAL A 46 3.08 -9.14 9.74
N GLY A 47 4.05 -8.70 8.93
CA GLY A 47 3.77 -7.95 7.71
C GLY A 47 2.90 -8.74 6.74
N ARG A 48 3.26 -10.01 6.49
CA ARG A 48 2.47 -10.88 5.64
C ARG A 48 1.05 -11.06 6.17
N ALA A 49 0.91 -11.29 7.48
CA ALA A 49 -0.40 -11.46 8.11
C ALA A 49 -1.28 -10.21 7.94
N LEU A 50 -0.70 -9.02 8.09
CA LEU A 50 -1.42 -7.77 7.88
C LEU A 50 -1.90 -7.62 6.44
N TYR A 51 -1.05 -7.96 5.45
CA TYR A 51 -1.44 -7.91 4.04
C TYR A 51 -2.49 -8.95 3.70
N GLU A 52 -2.41 -10.14 4.27
CA GLU A 52 -3.45 -11.17 4.08
C GLU A 52 -4.80 -10.70 4.63
N ALA A 53 -4.79 -10.06 5.80
CA ALA A 53 -6.00 -9.46 6.36
C ALA A 53 -6.55 -8.35 5.47
N ALA A 54 -5.67 -7.51 4.91
CA ALA A 54 -6.08 -6.44 4.00
C ALA A 54 -6.71 -7.00 2.73
N LEU A 55 -6.17 -8.08 2.18
CA LEU A 55 -6.77 -8.76 1.02
C LEU A 55 -8.16 -9.29 1.33
N ALA A 56 -8.33 -9.90 2.51
CA ALA A 56 -9.63 -10.38 2.95
C ALA A 56 -10.63 -9.24 3.12
N ASP A 57 -10.20 -8.13 3.72
CA ASP A 57 -11.04 -6.95 3.89
C ASP A 57 -11.46 -6.36 2.54
N ALA A 58 -10.53 -6.26 1.60
CA ALA A 58 -10.83 -5.75 0.26
C ALA A 58 -11.87 -6.63 -0.44
N ALA A 59 -11.72 -7.95 -0.36
CA ALA A 59 -12.68 -8.88 -0.95
C ALA A 59 -14.07 -8.72 -0.31
N GLU A 60 -14.12 -8.62 1.02
CA GLU A 60 -15.38 -8.45 1.75
C GLU A 60 -16.08 -7.14 1.40
N LEU A 61 -15.31 -6.06 1.20
CA LEU A 61 -15.84 -4.75 0.82
C LEU A 61 -16.21 -4.66 -0.67
N GLY A 62 -15.93 -5.69 -1.45
CA GLY A 62 -16.20 -5.69 -2.88
C GLY A 62 -15.20 -4.88 -3.70
N GLU A 63 -14.05 -4.57 -3.15
CA GLU A 63 -12.99 -3.87 -3.87
C GLU A 63 -12.26 -4.84 -4.81
N LYS A 64 -11.61 -4.28 -5.83
CA LYS A 64 -10.97 -5.11 -6.87
C LYS A 64 -9.46 -5.21 -6.74
N ARG A 65 -8.88 -4.40 -5.87
CA ARG A 65 -7.42 -4.36 -5.67
C ARG A 65 -7.03 -3.65 -4.39
N LEU A 66 -5.81 -3.97 -3.92
CA LEU A 66 -5.12 -3.12 -2.95
C LEU A 66 -4.22 -2.15 -3.72
N THR A 67 -4.03 -0.95 -3.19
CA THR A 67 -3.10 0.03 -3.73
C THR A 67 -2.15 0.50 -2.63
N ALA A 68 -0.93 0.82 -3.00
CA ALA A 68 0.09 1.28 -2.07
C ALA A 68 1.21 2.00 -2.84
N GLU A 69 2.03 2.78 -2.14
CA GLU A 69 3.24 3.32 -2.73
C GLU A 69 4.46 2.94 -1.88
N VAL A 70 5.62 2.88 -2.54
CA VAL A 70 6.91 2.64 -1.90
C VAL A 70 7.88 3.73 -2.35
N ASN A 71 8.58 4.34 -1.41
CA ASN A 71 9.56 5.38 -1.72
C ASN A 71 10.71 4.80 -2.54
N GLU A 72 11.10 5.53 -3.59
CA GLU A 72 12.28 5.22 -4.40
C GLU A 72 13.47 6.11 -4.06
N GLU A 73 13.23 7.18 -3.31
CA GLU A 73 14.29 8.11 -2.85
C GLU A 73 14.15 8.35 -1.34
N PRO A 74 14.99 7.71 -0.48
CA PRO A 74 15.99 6.72 -0.83
C PRO A 74 15.36 5.39 -1.28
N PRO A 75 16.08 4.61 -2.12
CA PRO A 75 15.53 3.33 -2.58
C PRO A 75 15.27 2.39 -1.42
N ASN A 76 14.19 1.62 -1.56
CA ASN A 76 13.81 0.62 -0.56
C ASN A 76 13.61 -0.75 -1.25
N PRO A 77 14.72 -1.42 -1.64
CA PRO A 77 14.64 -2.68 -2.37
C PRO A 77 13.99 -3.81 -1.56
N GLU A 78 14.15 -3.82 -0.25
CA GLU A 78 13.48 -4.80 0.61
C GLU A 78 11.97 -4.69 0.53
N SER A 79 11.45 -3.47 0.61
CA SER A 79 10.02 -3.23 0.54
C SER A 79 9.47 -3.58 -0.84
N MET A 80 10.20 -3.21 -1.90
CA MET A 80 9.81 -3.55 -3.28
C MET A 80 9.75 -5.06 -3.48
N ALA A 81 10.75 -5.80 -2.99
CA ALA A 81 10.78 -7.25 -3.11
C ALA A 81 9.67 -7.90 -2.28
N PHE A 82 9.40 -7.38 -1.10
CA PHE A 82 8.34 -7.88 -0.23
C PHE A 82 6.97 -7.73 -0.91
N HIS A 83 6.70 -6.55 -1.48
CA HIS A 83 5.43 -6.31 -2.18
C HIS A 83 5.31 -7.18 -3.43
N ALA A 84 6.40 -7.36 -4.17
CA ALA A 84 6.38 -8.23 -5.36
C ALA A 84 6.03 -9.67 -4.99
N LYS A 85 6.57 -10.18 -3.89
CA LYS A 85 6.25 -11.54 -3.41
C LYS A 85 4.78 -11.69 -3.02
N LEU A 86 4.14 -10.60 -2.57
CA LEU A 86 2.72 -10.61 -2.23
C LEU A 86 1.80 -10.45 -3.44
N GLY A 87 2.37 -10.28 -4.62
CA GLY A 87 1.60 -10.15 -5.85
C GLY A 87 1.33 -8.73 -6.29
N PHE A 88 1.97 -7.74 -5.65
CA PHE A 88 1.87 -6.36 -6.11
C PHE A 88 2.67 -6.18 -7.39
N ARG A 89 2.15 -5.36 -8.29
CA ARG A 89 2.86 -4.98 -9.52
C ARG A 89 3.10 -3.48 -9.54
N HIS A 90 4.20 -3.09 -10.15
CA HIS A 90 4.60 -1.71 -10.31
C HIS A 90 3.84 -1.10 -11.49
N LEU A 91 2.99 -0.12 -11.23
CA LEU A 91 2.25 0.57 -12.27
C LEU A 91 3.12 1.63 -12.95
N LEU A 92 3.70 2.52 -12.16
CA LEU A 92 4.62 3.55 -12.62
C LEU A 92 5.30 4.18 -11.40
N SER A 93 6.30 5.01 -11.66
CA SER A 93 6.92 5.85 -10.66
C SER A 93 6.50 7.29 -10.90
N ARG A 94 6.22 8.04 -9.84
CA ARG A 94 5.84 9.44 -9.96
C ARG A 94 6.51 10.24 -8.86
N THR A 95 6.72 11.53 -9.13
CA THR A 95 7.20 12.47 -8.11
C THR A 95 5.99 13.01 -7.37
N SER A 96 5.94 12.78 -6.06
CA SER A 96 4.88 13.35 -5.22
C SER A 96 5.04 14.88 -5.19
N PRO A 97 4.06 15.65 -5.66
CA PRO A 97 4.16 17.10 -5.66
C PRO A 97 4.32 17.68 -4.25
N ARG A 98 3.67 17.05 -3.28
CA ARG A 98 3.66 17.51 -1.90
C ARG A 98 4.99 17.27 -1.18
N LEU A 99 5.60 16.10 -1.43
CA LEU A 99 6.82 15.70 -0.73
C LEU A 99 8.08 15.87 -1.54
N GLY A 100 7.95 16.06 -2.86
CA GLY A 100 9.08 16.16 -3.77
C GLY A 100 9.88 14.88 -3.91
N LYS A 101 9.31 13.75 -3.52
CA LYS A 101 9.98 12.45 -3.56
C LYS A 101 9.42 11.57 -4.66
N VAL A 102 10.28 10.74 -5.25
CA VAL A 102 9.86 9.74 -6.22
C VAL A 102 9.31 8.52 -5.49
N VAL A 103 8.11 8.09 -5.88
CA VAL A 103 7.45 6.92 -5.29
C VAL A 103 7.02 5.96 -6.39
N ALA A 104 7.13 4.66 -6.10
CA ALA A 104 6.60 3.60 -6.94
C ALA A 104 5.13 3.38 -6.56
N MET A 105 4.25 3.47 -7.55
CA MET A 105 2.82 3.23 -7.37
C MET A 105 2.52 1.78 -7.67
N LEU A 106 1.96 1.08 -6.69
CA LEU A 106 1.78 -0.37 -6.74
C LEU A 106 0.31 -0.76 -6.66
N GLU A 107 -0.01 -1.87 -7.32
CA GLU A 107 -1.36 -2.46 -7.33
C GLU A 107 -1.28 -3.95 -7.09
N ARG A 108 -2.11 -4.47 -6.18
CA ARG A 108 -2.30 -5.90 -5.98
C ARG A 108 -3.74 -6.24 -6.40
N PRO A 109 -3.96 -6.75 -7.62
CA PRO A 109 -5.30 -7.21 -8.04
C PRO A 109 -5.78 -8.37 -7.18
N LEU A 110 -7.06 -8.44 -6.92
CA LEU A 110 -7.66 -9.57 -6.22
C LEU A 110 -7.98 -10.71 -7.15
#